data_58dce1baca49f422016bc68e5f65790f
#
_entry.id   58dce1baca49f422016bc68e5f65790f
#
_cell.length_a   1.000
_cell.length_b   1.000
_cell.length_c   1.000
_cell.angle_alpha   90.00
_cell.angle_beta   90.00
_cell.angle_gamma   90.00
#
_symmetry.space_group_name_H-M   'P 1'
#
loop_
_entity.id
_entity.type
_entity.pdbx_description
1 polymer ?
#
loop_
_entity_poly.entity_id
_entity_poly.type
_entity_poly.pdbx_seq_one_letter_code
_entity_poly.pdbx_strand_id
1 'polypeptide(L)'
;VYKRQDGDRAAFEALYFAKRNALNDLIQAECVEHQGRFLDDILNGIYSICEETAWQLPAHNSYIRDTPQLILPDVTRPVMDLFACETGALLACAAYLLEEEFNAVSPFILTCIEDNLKRRILLPYLTAHFWWMGHDDEPMCNWTVWCTQNVLLTTFLMPWSVEMSSRLSAPLRTFCGNAPLF
;
A
#
# COMPACT_ATOMS: atom_id res chain seq x y z
N VAL A 1 -10.25 -14.38 6.21
CA VAL A 1 -10.05 -15.83 6.32
C VAL A 1 -9.51 -16.36 5.00
N TYR A 2 -8.35 -17.04 5.06
CA TYR A 2 -7.75 -17.62 3.87
C TYR A 2 -8.52 -18.84 3.39
N LYS A 3 -8.59 -19.00 2.07
CA LYS A 3 -9.42 -19.95 1.35
C LYS A 3 -8.86 -21.37 1.43
N ARG A 4 -8.95 -21.99 2.60
CA ARG A 4 -8.54 -23.40 2.71
C ARG A 4 -9.71 -24.37 2.44
N GLN A 5 -10.92 -23.97 2.77
CA GLN A 5 -12.13 -24.77 2.58
C GLN A 5 -13.11 -23.98 1.71
N ASP A 6 -14.01 -23.24 2.33
CA ASP A 6 -15.10 -22.55 1.64
C ASP A 6 -14.82 -21.06 1.39
N GLY A 7 -13.77 -20.49 1.92
CA GLY A 7 -13.26 -19.12 1.76
C GLY A 7 -14.35 -18.07 1.48
N ASP A 8 -14.98 -17.53 2.53
CA ASP A 8 -15.96 -16.45 2.35
C ASP A 8 -15.26 -15.14 2.02
N ARG A 9 -15.22 -14.83 0.72
CA ARG A 9 -14.63 -13.59 0.21
C ARG A 9 -15.35 -12.36 0.75
N ALA A 10 -16.67 -12.37 0.78
CA ALA A 10 -17.44 -11.21 1.19
C ALA A 10 -17.22 -10.88 2.66
N ALA A 11 -17.20 -11.89 3.53
CA ALA A 11 -16.92 -11.70 4.95
C ALA A 11 -15.49 -11.18 5.18
N PHE A 12 -14.49 -11.69 4.44
CA PHE A 12 -13.12 -11.18 4.53
C PHE A 12 -13.03 -9.72 4.08
N GLU A 13 -13.59 -9.40 2.91
CA GLU A 13 -13.56 -8.05 2.35
C GLU A 13 -14.28 -7.05 3.25
N ALA A 14 -15.39 -7.42 3.85
CA ALA A 14 -16.12 -6.55 4.78
C ALA A 14 -15.24 -6.09 5.95
N LEU A 15 -14.49 -6.99 6.58
CA LEU A 15 -13.58 -6.67 7.68
C LEU A 15 -12.33 -5.92 7.19
N TYR A 16 -11.80 -6.32 6.05
CA TYR A 16 -10.62 -5.70 5.44
C TYR A 16 -10.86 -4.21 5.13
N PHE A 17 -11.98 -3.91 4.45
CA PHE A 17 -12.32 -2.54 4.09
C PHE A 17 -12.79 -1.73 5.30
N ALA A 18 -13.54 -2.32 6.24
CA ALA A 18 -13.96 -1.62 7.44
C ALA A 18 -12.76 -1.07 8.22
N LYS A 19 -11.68 -1.84 8.36
CA LYS A 19 -10.45 -1.39 9.02
C LYS A 19 -9.81 -0.20 8.32
N ARG A 20 -9.68 -0.24 7.00
CA ARG A 20 -9.07 0.83 6.20
C ARG A 20 -9.93 2.08 6.14
N ASN A 21 -11.24 1.92 6.01
CA ASN A 21 -12.18 3.04 6.04
C ASN A 21 -12.16 3.73 7.41
N ALA A 22 -12.19 2.96 8.50
CA ALA A 22 -12.11 3.53 9.85
C ALA A 22 -10.82 4.34 10.05
N LEU A 23 -9.67 3.82 9.60
CA LEU A 23 -8.41 4.57 9.65
C LEU A 23 -8.48 5.86 8.83
N ASN A 24 -9.01 5.79 7.60
CA ASN A 24 -9.17 6.95 6.74
C ASN A 24 -10.07 8.02 7.37
N ASP A 25 -11.19 7.61 7.94
CA ASP A 25 -12.14 8.53 8.61
C ASP A 25 -11.50 9.19 9.83
N LEU A 26 -10.73 8.46 10.62
CA LEU A 26 -10.00 9.00 11.78
C LEU A 26 -8.92 10.01 11.37
N ILE A 27 -8.15 9.72 10.30
CA ILE A 27 -7.16 10.65 9.75
C ILE A 27 -7.84 11.95 9.32
N GLN A 28 -8.95 11.85 8.58
CA GLN A 28 -9.70 13.04 8.15
C GLN A 28 -10.25 13.83 9.34
N ALA A 29 -10.78 13.14 10.35
CA ALA A 29 -11.29 13.78 11.55
C ALA A 29 -10.19 14.52 12.32
N GLU A 30 -8.99 13.93 12.46
CA GLU A 30 -7.86 14.58 13.10
C GLU A 30 -7.37 15.80 12.31
N CYS A 31 -7.30 15.70 10.98
CA CYS A 31 -6.94 16.83 10.12
C CYS A 31 -7.92 18.01 10.24
N VAL A 32 -9.21 17.74 10.49
CA VAL A 32 -10.23 18.79 10.68
C VAL A 32 -10.18 19.37 12.09
N GLU A 33 -10.09 18.54 13.12
CA GLU A 33 -10.10 19.00 14.52
C GLU A 33 -8.73 19.47 15.00
N HIS A 34 -7.66 18.79 14.60
CA HIS A 34 -6.27 19.09 14.93
C HIS A 34 -6.03 19.27 16.43
N GLN A 35 -6.55 18.33 17.24
CA GLN A 35 -6.47 18.36 18.70
C GLN A 35 -5.79 17.11 19.31
N GLY A 36 -5.34 16.19 18.48
CA GLY A 36 -4.70 14.94 18.93
C GLY A 36 -5.69 13.91 19.47
N ARG A 37 -6.99 14.17 19.40
CA ARG A 37 -8.02 13.30 20.02
C ARG A 37 -8.10 11.93 19.37
N PHE A 38 -7.78 11.80 18.10
CA PHE A 38 -7.87 10.56 17.35
C PHE A 38 -6.51 9.86 17.15
N LEU A 39 -5.41 10.46 17.62
CA LEU A 39 -4.06 9.94 17.35
C LEU A 39 -3.85 8.51 17.85
N ASP A 40 -4.32 8.18 19.05
CA ASP A 40 -4.17 6.82 19.57
C ASP A 40 -4.88 5.78 18.71
N ASP A 41 -6.09 6.08 18.24
CA ASP A 41 -6.86 5.20 17.36
C ASP A 41 -6.25 5.12 15.98
N ILE A 42 -5.71 6.22 15.44
CA ILE A 42 -4.97 6.25 14.18
C ILE A 42 -3.73 5.37 14.28
N LEU A 43 -2.94 5.50 15.34
CA LEU A 43 -1.76 4.67 15.56
C LEU A 43 -2.11 3.18 15.67
N ASN A 44 -3.15 2.85 16.45
CA ASN A 44 -3.65 1.48 16.52
C ASN A 44 -4.07 0.94 15.16
N GLY A 45 -4.73 1.75 14.34
CA GLY A 45 -5.12 1.40 12.98
C GLY A 45 -3.92 1.15 12.08
N ILE A 46 -2.92 2.04 12.09
CA ILE A 46 -1.67 1.92 11.32
C ILE A 46 -0.93 0.65 11.70
N TYR A 47 -0.65 0.44 12.99
CA TYR A 47 0.07 -0.75 13.44
C TYR A 47 -0.69 -2.03 13.14
N SER A 48 -2.00 -2.05 13.35
CA SER A 48 -2.85 -3.21 13.01
C SER A 48 -2.80 -3.56 11.51
N ILE A 49 -2.66 -2.58 10.62
CA ILE A 49 -2.47 -2.81 9.18
C ILE A 49 -1.04 -3.28 8.87
N CYS A 50 -0.04 -2.67 9.51
CA CYS A 50 1.36 -3.05 9.32
C CYS A 50 1.67 -4.48 9.79
N GLU A 51 0.95 -4.98 10.79
CA GLU A 51 1.07 -6.35 11.30
C GLU A 51 0.36 -7.41 10.44
N GLU A 52 -0.47 -7.01 9.47
CA GLU A 52 -1.08 -7.99 8.56
C GLU A 52 -0.02 -8.75 7.77
N THR A 53 -0.21 -10.05 7.60
CA THR A 53 0.70 -10.91 6.84
C THR A 53 0.81 -10.45 5.38
N ALA A 54 -0.29 -9.99 4.80
CA ALA A 54 -0.36 -9.53 3.41
C ALA A 54 -1.44 -8.46 3.26
N TRP A 55 -1.24 -7.52 2.32
CA TRP A 55 -2.22 -6.46 2.04
C TRP A 55 -3.11 -6.76 0.84
N GLN A 56 -2.71 -7.69 -0.05
CA GLN A 56 -3.59 -8.13 -1.13
C GLN A 56 -4.74 -8.99 -0.60
N LEU A 57 -5.84 -9.01 -1.33
CA LEU A 57 -6.93 -9.93 -1.02
C LEU A 57 -6.49 -11.40 -1.26
N PRO A 58 -6.96 -12.36 -0.45
CA PRO A 58 -6.67 -13.77 -0.65
C PRO A 58 -7.03 -14.29 -2.04
N ALA A 59 -8.02 -13.69 -2.69
CA ALA A 59 -8.42 -14.01 -4.06
C ALA A 59 -7.37 -13.60 -5.10
N HIS A 60 -6.39 -12.76 -4.74
CA HIS A 60 -5.39 -12.19 -5.64
C HIS A 60 -3.96 -12.68 -5.35
N ASN A 61 -3.79 -13.79 -4.64
CA ASN A 61 -2.48 -14.35 -4.25
C ASN A 61 -1.66 -14.90 -5.44
N SER A 62 -1.81 -14.36 -6.63
CA SER A 62 -1.09 -14.76 -7.83
C SER A 62 -0.39 -13.57 -8.49
N TYR A 63 0.83 -13.79 -9.02
CA TYR A 63 1.57 -12.80 -9.81
C TYR A 63 1.05 -12.70 -11.23
N ILE A 64 0.53 -13.80 -11.76
CA ILE A 64 0.11 -13.91 -13.15
C ILE A 64 -1.39 -14.14 -13.18
N ARG A 65 -2.07 -13.41 -14.04
CA ARG A 65 -3.50 -13.59 -14.27
C ARG A 65 -3.80 -15.03 -14.69
N ASP A 66 -4.93 -15.54 -14.22
CA ASP A 66 -5.45 -16.88 -14.53
C ASP A 66 -4.54 -18.06 -14.08
N THR A 67 -3.50 -17.78 -13.28
CA THR A 67 -2.73 -18.86 -12.65
C THR A 67 -3.44 -19.40 -11.41
N PRO A 68 -3.14 -20.64 -10.97
CA PRO A 68 -3.68 -21.17 -9.72
C PRO A 68 -3.38 -20.22 -8.56
N GLN A 69 -4.41 -19.89 -7.80
CA GLN A 69 -4.26 -19.04 -6.63
C GLN A 69 -3.62 -19.83 -5.48
N LEU A 70 -2.67 -19.21 -4.81
CA LEU A 70 -2.13 -19.75 -3.57
C LEU A 70 -3.18 -19.67 -2.46
N ILE A 71 -3.26 -20.72 -1.64
CA ILE A 71 -4.16 -20.77 -0.49
C ILE A 71 -3.76 -19.73 0.57
N LEU A 72 -2.46 -19.56 0.76
CA LEU A 72 -1.86 -18.58 1.68
C LEU A 72 -0.94 -17.64 0.90
N PRO A 73 -0.75 -16.40 1.39
CA PRO A 73 0.19 -15.49 0.76
C PRO A 73 1.63 -15.99 0.96
N ASP A 74 2.44 -15.82 -0.06
CA ASP A 74 3.89 -15.98 0.05
C ASP A 74 4.49 -14.64 0.53
N VAL A 75 4.88 -14.59 1.79
CA VAL A 75 5.42 -13.37 2.42
C VAL A 75 6.78 -12.95 1.85
N THR A 76 7.50 -13.87 1.17
CA THR A 76 8.76 -13.55 0.50
C THR A 76 8.56 -12.91 -0.87
N ARG A 77 7.34 -12.99 -1.38
CA ARG A 77 6.94 -12.47 -2.69
C ARG A 77 5.62 -11.70 -2.58
N PRO A 78 5.62 -10.49 -1.99
CA PRO A 78 4.42 -9.68 -1.85
C PRO A 78 3.75 -9.44 -3.21
N VAL A 79 2.45 -9.64 -3.26
CA VAL A 79 1.64 -9.39 -4.46
C VAL A 79 1.03 -7.99 -4.35
N MET A 80 1.15 -7.24 -5.43
CA MET A 80 0.53 -5.93 -5.56
C MET A 80 -0.77 -6.06 -6.35
N ASP A 81 -1.87 -6.04 -5.63
CA ASP A 81 -3.20 -5.87 -6.20
C ASP A 81 -3.71 -4.43 -5.99
N LEU A 82 -4.93 -4.15 -6.43
CA LEU A 82 -5.58 -2.85 -6.27
C LEU A 82 -5.51 -2.36 -4.82
N PHE A 83 -5.83 -3.24 -3.88
CA PHE A 83 -6.05 -2.90 -2.48
C PHE A 83 -4.75 -2.86 -1.65
N ALA A 84 -3.75 -3.61 -2.04
CA ALA A 84 -2.40 -3.45 -1.51
C ALA A 84 -1.84 -2.07 -1.89
N CYS A 85 -2.03 -1.64 -3.14
CA CYS A 85 -1.61 -0.32 -3.61
C CYS A 85 -2.39 0.81 -2.90
N GLU A 86 -3.72 0.67 -2.73
CA GLU A 86 -4.52 1.63 -1.96
C GLU A 86 -4.09 1.72 -0.49
N THR A 87 -3.80 0.57 0.12
CA THR A 87 -3.29 0.53 1.50
C THR A 87 -1.97 1.30 1.61
N GLY A 88 -1.09 1.14 0.62
CA GLY A 88 0.16 1.92 0.55
C GLY A 88 -0.10 3.41 0.47
N ALA A 89 -0.99 3.84 -0.41
CA ALA A 89 -1.35 5.25 -0.57
C ALA A 89 -2.00 5.83 0.71
N LEU A 90 -2.88 5.07 1.37
CA LEU A 90 -3.51 5.47 2.63
C LEU A 90 -2.47 5.73 3.73
N LEU A 91 -1.52 4.80 3.92
CA LEU A 91 -0.47 4.95 4.93
C LEU A 91 0.51 6.10 4.60
N ALA A 92 0.85 6.28 3.33
CA ALA A 92 1.68 7.41 2.90
C ALA A 92 0.97 8.76 3.10
N CYS A 93 -0.33 8.81 2.83
CA CYS A 93 -1.16 9.98 3.07
C CYS A 93 -1.23 10.31 4.58
N ALA A 94 -1.43 9.30 5.43
CA ALA A 94 -1.39 9.47 6.88
C ALA A 94 -0.05 10.04 7.36
N ALA A 95 1.06 9.47 6.87
CA ALA A 95 2.40 9.92 7.19
C ALA A 95 2.66 11.36 6.75
N TYR A 96 2.14 11.76 5.57
CA TYR A 96 2.27 13.13 5.07
C TYR A 96 1.45 14.14 5.87
N LEU A 97 0.19 13.81 6.15
CA LEU A 97 -0.75 14.74 6.80
C LEU A 97 -0.48 14.91 8.29
N LEU A 98 0.04 13.88 8.96
CA LEU A 98 0.24 13.83 10.41
C LEU A 98 1.73 13.64 10.79
N GLU A 99 2.66 14.10 9.93
CA GLU A 99 4.09 13.94 10.15
C GLU A 99 4.56 14.54 11.48
N GLU A 100 4.10 15.76 11.77
CA GLU A 100 4.48 16.48 13.00
C GLU A 100 3.95 15.78 14.23
N GLU A 101 2.69 15.36 14.22
CA GLU A 101 2.03 14.65 15.30
C GLU A 101 2.67 13.29 15.56
N PHE A 102 2.98 12.55 14.50
CA PHE A 102 3.66 11.26 14.63
C PHE A 102 5.06 11.42 15.22
N ASN A 103 5.85 12.39 14.75
CA ASN A 103 7.16 12.67 15.28
C ASN A 103 7.11 13.14 16.75
N ALA A 104 6.06 13.87 17.14
CA ALA A 104 5.86 14.27 18.54
C ALA A 104 5.59 13.09 19.47
N VAL A 105 4.91 12.03 18.98
CA VAL A 105 4.67 10.80 19.74
C VAL A 105 5.90 9.89 19.70
N SER A 106 6.39 9.56 18.50
CA SER A 106 7.58 8.71 18.30
C SER A 106 8.07 8.74 16.85
N PRO A 107 9.37 8.94 16.60
CA PRO A 107 9.93 8.86 15.25
C PRO A 107 9.83 7.44 14.65
N PHE A 108 9.62 6.42 15.48
CA PHE A 108 9.49 5.04 15.01
C PHE A 108 8.19 4.77 14.25
N ILE A 109 7.18 5.63 14.36
CA ILE A 109 5.93 5.52 13.61
C ILE A 109 6.20 5.66 12.11
N LEU A 110 6.88 6.73 11.72
CA LEU A 110 7.26 6.95 10.32
C LEU A 110 8.21 5.87 9.81
N THR A 111 9.15 5.42 10.63
CA THR A 111 10.04 4.30 10.29
C THR A 111 9.27 3.00 10.04
N CYS A 112 8.26 2.70 10.85
CA CYS A 112 7.40 1.52 10.67
C CYS A 112 6.62 1.60 9.34
N ILE A 113 6.03 2.75 9.05
CA ILE A 113 5.30 2.98 7.80
C ILE A 113 6.27 2.84 6.61
N GLU A 114 7.41 3.54 6.64
CA GLU A 114 8.44 3.50 5.58
C GLU A 114 8.88 2.07 5.26
N ASP A 115 9.22 1.27 6.27
CA ASP A 115 9.67 -0.11 6.09
C ASP A 115 8.57 -0.98 5.44
N ASN A 116 7.33 -0.82 5.86
CA ASN A 116 6.21 -1.57 5.27
C ASN A 116 5.95 -1.15 3.82
N LEU A 117 5.94 0.15 3.51
CA LEU A 117 5.77 0.66 2.15
C LEU A 117 6.91 0.21 1.23
N LYS A 118 8.14 0.25 1.73
CA LYS A 118 9.31 -0.22 0.98
C LYS A 118 9.18 -1.71 0.63
N ARG A 119 8.91 -2.57 1.62
CA ARG A 119 8.88 -4.03 1.43
C ARG A 119 7.67 -4.50 0.63
N ARG A 120 6.52 -3.87 0.79
CA ARG A 120 5.25 -4.36 0.25
C ARG A 120 4.82 -3.67 -1.05
N ILE A 121 5.30 -2.46 -1.30
CA ILE A 121 4.90 -1.65 -2.47
C ILE A 121 6.10 -1.34 -3.35
N LEU A 122 7.10 -0.59 -2.86
CA LEU A 122 8.14 -0.07 -3.75
C LEU A 122 9.08 -1.13 -4.29
N LEU A 123 9.62 -2.00 -3.44
CA LEU A 123 10.52 -3.06 -3.91
C LEU A 123 9.81 -4.02 -4.87
N PRO A 124 8.61 -4.54 -4.57
CA PRO A 124 7.88 -5.37 -5.53
C PRO A 124 7.60 -4.65 -6.86
N TYR A 125 7.20 -3.37 -6.82
CA TYR A 125 6.95 -2.59 -8.02
C TYR A 125 8.19 -2.44 -8.91
N LEU A 126 9.36 -2.27 -8.31
CA LEU A 126 10.61 -2.05 -9.02
C LEU A 126 11.31 -3.35 -9.48
N THR A 127 10.99 -4.49 -8.84
CA THR A 127 11.75 -5.72 -9.05
C THR A 127 10.93 -6.90 -9.58
N ALA A 128 9.60 -6.83 -9.51
CA ALA A 128 8.71 -7.87 -10.01
C ALA A 128 7.86 -7.33 -11.15
N HIS A 129 7.42 -8.24 -12.03
CA HIS A 129 6.47 -7.93 -13.08
C HIS A 129 5.09 -8.47 -12.70
N PHE A 130 4.10 -7.60 -12.64
CA PHE A 130 2.71 -7.95 -12.43
C PHE A 130 1.96 -7.84 -13.74
N TRP A 131 1.06 -8.79 -14.01
CA TRP A 131 0.32 -8.86 -15.26
C TRP A 131 -0.41 -7.56 -15.65
N TRP A 132 -0.79 -6.74 -14.66
CA TRP A 132 -1.47 -5.47 -14.89
C TRP A 132 -0.52 -4.32 -15.29
N MET A 133 0.79 -4.53 -15.26
CA MET A 133 1.77 -3.50 -15.67
C MET A 133 1.79 -3.26 -17.18
N GLY A 134 1.24 -4.17 -17.98
CA GLY A 134 1.11 -4.00 -19.43
C GLY A 134 2.46 -4.02 -20.11
N HIS A 135 3.12 -5.16 -20.16
CA HIS A 135 4.39 -5.36 -20.84
C HIS A 135 4.20 -6.33 -22.03
N ASP A 136 4.82 -6.04 -23.16
CA ASP A 136 4.74 -6.83 -24.39
C ASP A 136 3.30 -7.06 -24.85
N ASP A 137 2.82 -8.30 -24.87
CA ASP A 137 1.48 -8.69 -25.31
C ASP A 137 0.39 -8.52 -24.24
N GLU A 138 0.75 -8.09 -23.03
CA GLU A 138 -0.20 -7.87 -21.96
C GLU A 138 -0.94 -6.54 -22.14
N PRO A 139 -2.25 -6.54 -22.35
CA PRO A 139 -2.99 -5.29 -22.52
C PRO A 139 -3.12 -4.55 -21.18
N MET A 140 -2.93 -3.25 -21.22
CA MET A 140 -3.26 -2.39 -20.10
C MET A 140 -4.76 -2.47 -19.79
N CYS A 141 -5.09 -2.39 -18.51
CA CYS A 141 -6.46 -2.45 -18.02
C CYS A 141 -6.68 -1.44 -16.87
N ASN A 142 -7.87 -1.45 -16.27
CA ASN A 142 -8.16 -0.58 -15.15
C ASN A 142 -7.21 -0.79 -13.95
N TRP A 143 -6.67 -1.98 -13.75
CA TRP A 143 -5.67 -2.24 -12.71
C TRP A 143 -4.39 -1.46 -12.96
N THR A 144 -3.96 -1.33 -14.21
CA THR A 144 -2.76 -0.57 -14.58
C THR A 144 -2.84 0.86 -14.03
N VAL A 145 -3.93 1.55 -14.33
CA VAL A 145 -4.14 2.94 -13.88
C VAL A 145 -4.27 3.01 -12.37
N TRP A 146 -5.10 2.15 -11.80
CA TRP A 146 -5.37 2.15 -10.36
C TRP A 146 -4.13 1.86 -9.51
N CYS A 147 -3.42 0.76 -9.81
CA CYS A 147 -2.21 0.41 -9.06
C CYS A 147 -1.11 1.47 -9.25
N THR A 148 -0.87 1.91 -10.48
CA THR A 148 0.18 2.91 -10.77
C THR A 148 -0.10 4.24 -10.07
N GLN A 149 -1.34 4.73 -10.10
CA GLN A 149 -1.73 5.95 -9.40
C GLN A 149 -1.42 5.84 -7.89
N ASN A 150 -1.81 4.74 -7.27
CA ASN A 150 -1.59 4.55 -5.84
C ASN A 150 -0.11 4.36 -5.47
N VAL A 151 0.68 3.73 -6.34
CA VAL A 151 2.15 3.68 -6.17
C VAL A 151 2.77 5.07 -6.27
N LEU A 152 2.32 5.91 -7.22
CA LEU A 152 2.78 7.29 -7.32
C LEU A 152 2.40 8.10 -6.08
N LEU A 153 1.16 8.00 -5.59
CA LEU A 153 0.74 8.65 -4.35
C LEU A 153 1.61 8.20 -3.17
N THR A 154 1.84 6.88 -3.03
CA THR A 154 2.74 6.33 -2.01
C THR A 154 4.12 6.95 -2.10
N THR A 155 4.66 7.09 -3.30
CA THR A 155 6.03 7.57 -3.52
C THR A 155 6.17 9.06 -3.25
N PHE A 156 5.19 9.86 -3.63
CA PHE A 156 5.26 11.33 -3.51
C PHE A 156 4.82 11.86 -2.15
N LEU A 157 3.89 11.19 -1.48
CA LEU A 157 3.37 11.66 -0.20
C LEU A 157 4.21 11.21 0.99
N MET A 158 4.82 10.04 0.93
CA MET A 158 5.63 9.56 2.06
C MET A 158 6.81 10.49 2.33
N PRO A 159 7.01 11.00 3.56
CA PRO A 159 8.21 11.72 3.96
C PRO A 159 9.38 10.74 4.15
N TRP A 160 9.97 10.31 3.04
CA TRP A 160 11.05 9.33 3.03
C TRP A 160 12.28 9.78 3.80
N SER A 161 12.94 8.86 4.48
CA SER A 161 14.25 9.08 5.02
C SER A 161 15.23 9.53 3.91
N VAL A 162 16.28 10.26 4.27
CA VAL A 162 17.27 10.79 3.31
C VAL A 162 17.89 9.66 2.47
N GLU A 163 18.16 8.52 3.10
CA GLU A 163 18.68 7.33 2.42
C GLU A 163 17.70 6.83 1.35
N MET A 164 16.43 6.73 1.69
CA MET A 164 15.42 6.22 0.76
C MET A 164 15.12 7.22 -0.35
N SER A 165 15.05 8.52 -0.06
CA SER A 165 14.87 9.57 -1.07
C SER A 165 15.98 9.54 -2.12
N SER A 166 17.23 9.30 -1.73
CA SER A 166 18.33 9.18 -2.67
C SER A 166 18.24 7.95 -3.57
N ARG A 167 17.71 6.84 -3.06
CA ARG A 167 17.50 5.60 -3.83
C ARG A 167 16.32 5.69 -4.78
N LEU A 168 15.26 6.41 -4.43
CA LEU A 168 14.09 6.60 -5.27
C LEU A 168 14.27 7.61 -6.39
N SER A 169 15.20 8.56 -6.24
CA SER A 169 15.41 9.62 -7.21
C SER A 169 15.80 9.12 -8.61
N ALA A 170 16.54 8.02 -8.73
CA ALA A 170 16.94 7.46 -10.02
C ALA A 170 15.82 6.69 -10.72
N PRO A 171 15.13 5.73 -10.04
CA PRO A 171 13.97 5.03 -10.64
C PRO A 171 12.83 5.94 -11.02
N LEU A 172 12.52 6.97 -10.20
CA LEU A 172 11.45 7.92 -10.49
C LEU A 172 11.76 8.76 -11.75
N ARG A 173 13.00 9.17 -11.94
CA ARG A 173 13.41 9.86 -13.18
C ARG A 173 13.23 8.98 -14.41
N THR A 174 13.55 7.71 -14.31
CA THR A 174 13.35 6.74 -15.39
C THR A 174 11.86 6.52 -15.66
N PHE A 175 11.05 6.42 -14.59
CA PHE A 175 9.60 6.25 -14.69
C PHE A 175 8.92 7.47 -15.36
N CYS A 176 9.26 8.68 -14.92
CA CYS A 176 8.72 9.91 -15.52
C CYS A 176 9.26 10.17 -16.95
N GLY A 177 10.46 9.70 -17.26
CA GLY A 177 11.09 9.87 -18.58
C GLY A 177 10.63 8.85 -19.62
N ASN A 178 10.13 7.69 -19.19
CA ASN A 178 9.66 6.61 -20.06
C ASN A 178 8.12 6.50 -20.14
N ALA A 179 7.39 7.33 -19.39
CA ALA A 179 5.94 7.39 -19.55
C ALA A 179 5.63 7.84 -20.98
N PRO A 180 4.91 7.05 -21.80
CA PRO A 180 4.47 7.53 -23.10
C PRO A 180 3.60 8.77 -22.86
N LEU A 181 4.00 9.88 -23.44
CA LEU A 181 3.13 11.05 -23.56
C LEU A 181 1.95 10.62 -24.43
N PHE A 182 0.76 10.54 -23.87
CA PHE A 182 -0.48 10.31 -24.57
C PHE A 182 -0.75 11.43 -25.58
#